data_b26c8b188d5e2bc141ab38e301fcd09a
#
_entry.id   b26c8b188d5e2bc141ab38e301fcd09a
#
_cell.length_a   1.000
_cell.length_b   1.000
_cell.length_c   1.000
_cell.angle_alpha   90.00
_cell.angle_beta   90.00
_cell.angle_gamma   90.00
#
_symmetry.space_group_name_H-M   'P 1'
#
loop_
_entity.id
_entity.type
_entity.pdbx_description
1 polymer ?
#
loop_
_entity_poly.entity_id
_entity_poly.type
_entity_poly.pdbx_seq_one_letter_code
_entity_poly.pdbx_strand_id
1 'polypeptide(L)'
;MKIIIIPIILLACIQALANSKPYKGKLHVIPGKIEAEHYDEGKAGLAYHDIDEKNHGAKYREATQVDIEKRPDASNGHGIGWTRKGEWLNYTVEVKEKGTYSIEIPVASNKKGGLFHLEIKGKDITGPIHIPDTGGWQILKVLKHKNVKLEKGRHVFRAVMDSEGPSGSIGDIDYFKFEKTSK
;
A
#
# COMPACT_ATOMS: atom_id res chain seq x y z
N MET A 1 -48.10 -12.19 -9.78
CA MET A 1 -47.26 -11.67 -8.67
C MET A 1 -45.78 -11.96 -9.02
N LYS A 2 -45.04 -10.98 -9.53
CA LYS A 2 -43.64 -11.15 -9.93
C LYS A 2 -42.77 -10.76 -8.76
N ILE A 3 -42.01 -11.70 -8.21
CA ILE A 3 -41.04 -11.48 -7.15
C ILE A 3 -39.78 -10.93 -7.82
N ILE A 4 -39.41 -9.68 -7.50
CA ILE A 4 -38.16 -9.07 -7.94
C ILE A 4 -37.09 -9.51 -6.95
N ILE A 5 -36.20 -10.40 -7.38
CA ILE A 5 -35.00 -10.78 -6.63
C ILE A 5 -33.94 -9.72 -6.91
N ILE A 6 -33.70 -8.83 -5.95
CA ILE A 6 -32.59 -7.89 -5.99
C ILE A 6 -31.31 -8.63 -5.57
N PRO A 7 -30.23 -8.65 -6.37
CA PRO A 7 -29.06 -9.47 -6.05
C PRO A 7 -28.31 -8.92 -4.83
N ILE A 8 -28.16 -9.76 -3.82
CA ILE A 8 -27.47 -9.55 -2.53
C ILE A 8 -25.98 -9.15 -2.69
N ILE A 9 -25.40 -9.37 -3.88
CA ILE A 9 -23.98 -9.13 -4.20
C ILE A 9 -23.58 -7.63 -4.10
N LEU A 10 -24.50 -6.70 -4.39
CA LEU A 10 -24.21 -5.25 -4.34
C LEU A 10 -24.08 -4.72 -2.90
N LEU A 11 -24.73 -5.37 -1.93
CA LEU A 11 -24.73 -4.95 -0.53
C LEU A 11 -23.43 -5.28 0.21
N ALA A 12 -22.76 -6.39 -0.13
CA ALA A 12 -21.50 -6.81 0.49
C ALA A 12 -20.33 -5.89 0.11
N CYS A 13 -20.32 -5.38 -1.14
CA CYS A 13 -19.29 -4.44 -1.60
C CYS A 13 -19.40 -3.07 -0.93
N ILE A 14 -20.62 -2.61 -0.61
CA ILE A 14 -20.90 -1.34 0.07
C ILE A 14 -20.53 -1.43 1.56
N GLN A 15 -20.75 -2.58 2.20
CA GLN A 15 -20.39 -2.77 3.61
C GLN A 15 -18.88 -2.85 3.84
N ALA A 16 -18.10 -3.44 2.91
CA ALA A 16 -16.64 -3.47 3.00
C ALA A 16 -16.03 -2.06 2.93
N LEU A 17 -16.58 -1.18 2.10
CA LEU A 17 -16.17 0.24 2.01
C LEU A 17 -16.59 1.07 3.24
N ALA A 18 -17.60 0.64 3.98
CA ALA A 18 -18.10 1.35 5.18
C ALA A 18 -17.23 1.16 6.42
N ASN A 19 -16.30 0.20 6.43
CA ASN A 19 -15.51 -0.15 7.61
C ASN A 19 -14.01 0.22 7.51
N SER A 20 -13.56 0.68 6.35
CA SER A 20 -12.22 1.26 6.16
C SER A 20 -12.32 2.78 6.06
N LYS A 21 -11.46 3.51 6.77
CA LYS A 21 -11.43 4.98 6.79
C LYS A 21 -10.03 5.46 6.44
N PRO A 22 -9.92 6.60 5.76
CA PRO A 22 -8.61 7.22 5.54
C PRO A 22 -7.86 7.43 6.86
N TYR A 23 -6.55 7.27 6.84
CA TYR A 23 -5.69 7.51 8.00
C TYR A 23 -5.98 8.88 8.64
N LYS A 24 -6.30 8.89 9.95
CA LYS A 24 -6.72 10.08 10.72
C LYS A 24 -7.86 10.88 10.05
N GLY A 25 -8.73 10.18 9.31
CA GLY A 25 -9.85 10.79 8.60
C GLY A 25 -9.47 11.69 7.41
N LYS A 26 -8.19 11.68 6.97
CA LYS A 26 -7.69 12.54 5.89
C LYS A 26 -7.36 11.72 4.65
N LEU A 27 -7.93 12.13 3.51
CA LEU A 27 -7.57 11.55 2.22
C LEU A 27 -6.11 11.88 1.87
N HIS A 28 -5.39 10.88 1.39
CA HIS A 28 -4.13 11.13 0.71
C HIS A 28 -4.41 11.77 -0.66
N VAL A 29 -3.58 12.72 -1.07
CA VAL A 29 -3.77 13.46 -2.33
C VAL A 29 -2.75 13.02 -3.37
N ILE A 30 -3.22 12.71 -4.59
CA ILE A 30 -2.36 12.43 -5.75
C ILE A 30 -2.56 13.56 -6.80
N PRO A 31 -1.47 14.21 -7.30
CA PRO A 31 -0.05 13.97 -6.98
C PRO A 31 0.29 14.30 -5.52
N GLY A 32 1.27 13.60 -4.99
CA GLY A 32 1.71 13.76 -3.60
C GLY A 32 2.38 12.52 -3.03
N LYS A 33 2.77 12.60 -1.78
CA LYS A 33 3.45 11.53 -1.03
C LYS A 33 2.48 10.87 -0.05
N ILE A 34 2.51 9.55 0.02
CA ILE A 34 1.74 8.69 0.92
C ILE A 34 2.75 7.88 1.71
N GLU A 35 2.88 8.14 3.00
CA GLU A 35 3.74 7.33 3.87
C GLU A 35 3.17 5.91 3.98
N ALA A 36 4.01 4.89 3.88
CA ALA A 36 3.55 3.51 3.80
C ALA A 36 2.85 3.06 5.09
N GLU A 37 3.26 3.55 6.25
CA GLU A 37 2.62 3.26 7.52
C GLU A 37 1.32 4.05 7.75
N HIS A 38 0.96 5.00 6.87
CA HIS A 38 -0.30 5.73 6.92
C HIS A 38 -1.43 5.06 6.09
N TYR A 39 -1.45 3.73 6.09
CA TYR A 39 -2.58 2.98 5.52
C TYR A 39 -3.89 3.26 6.27
N ASP A 40 -5.01 2.94 5.65
CA ASP A 40 -6.36 3.19 6.16
C ASP A 40 -6.56 2.62 7.56
N GLU A 41 -7.50 3.22 8.31
CA GLU A 41 -7.96 2.74 9.60
C GLU A 41 -9.12 1.76 9.43
N GLY A 42 -9.13 0.69 10.23
CA GLY A 42 -10.15 -0.33 10.20
C GLY A 42 -9.62 -1.67 10.71
N LYS A 43 -10.45 -2.70 10.61
CA LYS A 43 -10.09 -4.06 11.03
C LYS A 43 -9.22 -4.74 9.97
N ALA A 44 -8.43 -5.73 10.41
CA ALA A 44 -7.78 -6.70 9.53
C ALA A 44 -8.80 -7.35 8.58
N GLY A 45 -8.42 -7.59 7.33
CA GLY A 45 -9.30 -8.06 6.26
C GLY A 45 -10.16 -6.97 5.60
N LEU A 46 -10.15 -5.72 6.12
CA LEU A 46 -10.90 -4.59 5.57
C LEU A 46 -10.00 -3.42 5.17
N ALA A 47 -9.16 -2.93 6.09
CA ALA A 47 -8.22 -1.83 5.85
C ALA A 47 -6.82 -2.33 5.50
N TYR A 48 -6.47 -3.48 6.00
CA TYR A 48 -5.19 -4.15 5.79
C TYR A 48 -5.35 -5.66 6.01
N HIS A 49 -4.36 -6.42 5.60
CA HIS A 49 -4.19 -7.82 5.98
C HIS A 49 -2.72 -8.05 6.29
N ASP A 50 -2.48 -8.60 7.46
CA ASP A 50 -1.21 -9.10 7.92
C ASP A 50 -1.38 -10.59 8.21
N ILE A 51 -0.39 -11.42 7.89
CA ILE A 51 -0.46 -12.87 8.13
C ILE A 51 -0.17 -13.23 9.57
N ASP A 52 0.39 -12.31 10.32
CA ASP A 52 0.79 -12.41 11.71
C ASP A 52 -0.24 -11.70 12.61
N GLU A 53 -0.43 -12.18 13.83
CA GLU A 53 -1.30 -11.52 14.81
C GLU A 53 -0.58 -10.45 15.64
N LYS A 54 0.74 -10.41 15.55
CA LYS A 54 1.59 -9.51 16.33
C LYS A 54 2.23 -8.46 15.45
N ASN A 55 2.20 -7.22 15.91
CA ASN A 55 3.08 -6.20 15.41
C ASN A 55 4.49 -6.41 16.01
N HIS A 56 5.46 -6.79 15.18
CA HIS A 56 6.87 -7.00 15.56
C HIS A 56 7.68 -5.70 15.52
N GLY A 57 7.09 -4.63 15.05
CA GLY A 57 7.74 -3.36 14.82
C GLY A 57 7.78 -2.42 16.03
N ALA A 58 7.83 -1.14 15.76
CA ALA A 58 7.81 -0.07 16.75
C ALA A 58 6.41 0.13 17.33
N LYS A 59 6.35 0.86 18.47
CA LYS A 59 5.09 1.30 19.09
C LYS A 59 4.41 2.43 18.27
N TYR A 60 4.09 2.11 17.02
CA TYR A 60 3.39 2.99 16.10
C TYR A 60 2.20 2.22 15.51
N ARG A 61 0.97 2.74 15.68
CA ARG A 61 -0.28 2.03 15.33
C ARG A 61 -0.41 0.65 16.01
N GLU A 62 -0.07 0.55 17.29
CA GLU A 62 -0.01 -0.70 18.08
C GLU A 62 -1.32 -1.51 18.09
N ALA A 63 -2.46 -0.87 17.82
CA ALA A 63 -3.75 -1.55 17.73
C ALA A 63 -3.95 -2.33 16.42
N THR A 64 -2.95 -2.34 15.53
CA THR A 64 -2.95 -3.08 14.26
C THR A 64 -1.85 -4.15 14.27
N GLN A 65 -1.98 -5.15 13.39
CA GLN A 65 -1.02 -6.24 13.25
C GLN A 65 0.20 -5.83 12.41
N VAL A 66 0.04 -4.82 11.55
CA VAL A 66 1.05 -4.41 10.56
C VAL A 66 2.35 -3.97 11.22
N ASP A 67 3.43 -4.55 10.76
CA ASP A 67 4.79 -4.28 11.24
C ASP A 67 5.32 -2.95 10.74
N ILE A 68 5.43 -1.99 11.65
CA ILE A 68 5.96 -0.66 11.35
C ILE A 68 7.32 -0.51 12.03
N GLU A 69 8.35 -0.32 11.25
CA GLU A 69 9.70 -0.13 11.74
C GLU A 69 9.99 1.34 12.07
N LYS A 70 10.70 1.60 13.17
CA LYS A 70 11.30 2.90 13.41
C LYS A 70 12.61 3.00 12.63
N ARG A 71 12.68 3.97 11.71
CA ARG A 71 13.77 4.10 10.74
C ARG A 71 14.32 5.52 10.70
N PRO A 72 15.59 5.75 11.05
CA PRO A 72 16.18 7.09 10.95
C PRO A 72 16.43 7.54 9.51
N ASP A 73 16.46 6.60 8.55
CA ASP A 73 16.65 6.84 7.12
C ASP A 73 15.33 7.09 6.35
N ALA A 74 14.17 6.84 7.00
CA ALA A 74 12.86 7.06 6.41
C ALA A 74 12.39 8.50 6.50
N SER A 75 11.48 8.88 5.61
CA SER A 75 11.03 10.28 5.39
C SER A 75 10.34 10.92 6.59
N ASN A 76 9.72 10.12 7.47
CA ASN A 76 9.09 10.57 8.73
C ASN A 76 9.51 9.74 9.95
N GLY A 77 10.59 8.98 9.81
CA GLY A 77 11.16 8.15 10.88
C GLY A 77 10.50 6.78 11.03
N HIS A 78 9.60 6.37 10.12
CA HIS A 78 8.94 5.07 10.12
C HIS A 78 8.81 4.53 8.68
N GLY A 79 8.55 3.24 8.57
CA GLY A 79 8.23 2.54 7.34
C GLY A 79 7.61 1.18 7.66
N ILE A 80 6.99 0.53 6.68
CA ILE A 80 6.53 -0.85 6.86
C ILE A 80 7.71 -1.80 6.65
N GLY A 81 7.81 -2.84 7.48
CA GLY A 81 8.85 -3.86 7.43
C GLY A 81 8.30 -5.26 7.68
N TRP A 82 9.16 -6.27 7.77
CA TRP A 82 8.82 -7.68 7.97
C TRP A 82 7.76 -8.24 7.01
N THR A 83 7.53 -7.55 5.90
CA THR A 83 6.46 -7.82 4.93
C THR A 83 6.54 -9.23 4.34
N ARG A 84 5.39 -9.92 4.28
CA ARG A 84 5.29 -11.31 3.84
C ARG A 84 4.30 -11.45 2.67
N LYS A 85 4.43 -12.57 1.95
CA LYS A 85 3.51 -12.91 0.87
C LYS A 85 2.06 -12.99 1.37
N GLY A 86 1.14 -12.35 0.65
CA GLY A 86 -0.30 -12.35 0.92
C GLY A 86 -0.77 -11.15 1.73
N GLU A 87 0.12 -10.38 2.32
CA GLU A 87 -0.23 -9.14 3.02
C GLU A 87 -0.64 -8.04 2.04
N TRP A 88 -1.44 -7.12 2.52
CA TRP A 88 -1.82 -5.95 1.76
C TRP A 88 -2.26 -4.78 2.64
N LEU A 89 -2.08 -3.56 2.13
CA LEU A 89 -2.43 -2.31 2.80
C LEU A 89 -3.27 -1.42 1.87
N ASN A 90 -4.38 -0.89 2.38
CA ASN A 90 -5.24 0.05 1.66
C ASN A 90 -4.90 1.50 2.01
N TYR A 91 -5.03 2.37 1.02
CA TYR A 91 -4.87 3.81 1.16
C TYR A 91 -6.00 4.53 0.41
N THR A 92 -6.86 5.23 1.13
CA THR A 92 -7.92 6.02 0.48
C THR A 92 -7.34 7.34 -0.02
N VAL A 93 -7.40 7.53 -1.33
CA VAL A 93 -6.76 8.64 -2.05
C VAL A 93 -7.76 9.50 -2.80
N GLU A 94 -7.39 10.77 -3.03
CA GLU A 94 -8.04 11.69 -3.95
C GLU A 94 -7.10 12.02 -5.09
N VAL A 95 -7.36 11.49 -6.28
CA VAL A 95 -6.63 11.82 -7.50
C VAL A 95 -7.20 13.12 -8.08
N LYS A 96 -6.42 14.19 -8.05
CA LYS A 96 -6.87 15.52 -8.46
C LYS A 96 -7.15 15.64 -9.95
N GLU A 97 -6.37 14.93 -10.76
CA GLU A 97 -6.49 15.01 -12.22
C GLU A 97 -6.30 13.62 -12.83
N LYS A 98 -7.08 13.33 -13.87
CA LYS A 98 -6.81 12.20 -14.75
C LYS A 98 -5.46 12.38 -15.45
N GLY A 99 -4.66 11.32 -15.55
CA GLY A 99 -3.40 11.39 -16.27
C GLY A 99 -2.51 10.19 -16.11
N THR A 100 -1.28 10.33 -16.60
CA THR A 100 -0.20 9.38 -16.41
C THR A 100 0.72 9.89 -15.29
N TYR A 101 1.16 8.98 -14.45
CA TYR A 101 1.97 9.27 -13.27
C TYR A 101 3.22 8.41 -13.24
N SER A 102 4.26 8.91 -12.59
CA SER A 102 5.37 8.12 -12.08
C SER A 102 5.23 7.97 -10.58
N ILE A 103 5.76 6.88 -10.03
CA ILE A 103 5.77 6.61 -8.59
C ILE A 103 7.22 6.43 -8.16
N GLU A 104 7.65 7.18 -7.16
CA GLU A 104 8.90 6.92 -6.42
C GLU A 104 8.55 6.11 -5.18
N ILE A 105 9.32 5.03 -4.93
CA ILE A 105 9.10 4.10 -3.85
C ILE A 105 10.46 3.76 -3.23
N PRO A 106 10.85 4.39 -2.11
CA PRO A 106 12.04 3.99 -1.39
C PRO A 106 11.81 2.66 -0.69
N VAL A 107 12.72 1.72 -0.90
CA VAL A 107 12.66 0.36 -0.39
C VAL A 107 13.98 -0.06 0.22
N ALA A 108 13.95 -1.01 1.17
CA ALA A 108 15.15 -1.63 1.68
C ALA A 108 15.03 -3.17 1.71
N SER A 109 16.15 -3.84 1.50
CA SER A 109 16.27 -5.29 1.67
C SER A 109 17.73 -5.70 1.85
N ASN A 110 17.96 -6.60 2.79
CA ASN A 110 19.24 -7.29 2.93
C ASN A 110 19.20 -8.56 2.08
N LYS A 111 19.94 -8.63 1.00
CA LYS A 111 19.81 -9.49 -0.16
C LYS A 111 18.64 -9.07 -1.04
N LYS A 112 18.44 -9.76 -2.17
CA LYS A 112 17.32 -9.51 -3.08
C LYS A 112 16.00 -9.73 -2.34
N GLY A 113 15.16 -8.72 -2.32
CA GLY A 113 13.80 -8.78 -1.80
C GLY A 113 12.83 -9.49 -2.73
N GLY A 114 11.57 -9.36 -2.44
CA GLY A 114 10.47 -10.00 -3.14
C GLY A 114 9.82 -9.12 -4.21
N LEU A 115 8.56 -9.42 -4.44
CA LEU A 115 7.68 -8.76 -5.40
C LEU A 115 6.46 -8.20 -4.69
N PHE A 116 6.05 -7.03 -5.10
CA PHE A 116 4.74 -6.45 -4.78
C PHE A 116 4.18 -5.73 -5.99
N HIS A 117 2.89 -5.43 -5.98
CA HIS A 117 2.25 -4.57 -6.97
C HIS A 117 1.29 -3.59 -6.30
N LEU A 118 0.85 -2.60 -7.08
CA LEU A 118 -0.15 -1.64 -6.66
C LEU A 118 -1.42 -1.85 -7.48
N GLU A 119 -2.58 -1.80 -6.81
CA GLU A 119 -3.87 -1.95 -7.47
C GLU A 119 -4.87 -0.85 -7.08
N ILE A 120 -5.83 -0.59 -7.97
CA ILE A 120 -7.01 0.24 -7.71
C ILE A 120 -8.25 -0.56 -8.13
N LYS A 121 -9.21 -0.70 -7.22
CA LYS A 121 -10.45 -1.47 -7.44
C LYS A 121 -10.19 -2.93 -7.87
N GLY A 122 -9.15 -3.56 -7.30
CA GLY A 122 -8.76 -4.92 -7.63
C GLY A 122 -8.12 -5.08 -9.01
N LYS A 123 -7.73 -3.98 -9.66
CA LYS A 123 -6.99 -4.00 -10.91
C LYS A 123 -5.55 -3.59 -10.66
N ASP A 124 -4.62 -4.45 -11.03
CA ASP A 124 -3.19 -4.14 -11.04
C ASP A 124 -2.91 -2.94 -11.97
N ILE A 125 -2.26 -1.91 -11.44
CA ILE A 125 -1.92 -0.68 -12.15
C ILE A 125 -0.42 -0.52 -12.41
N THR A 126 0.41 -1.41 -11.90
CA THR A 126 1.87 -1.33 -12.02
C THR A 126 2.50 -2.54 -12.67
N GLY A 127 1.88 -3.72 -12.58
CA GLY A 127 2.60 -4.97 -12.74
C GLY A 127 3.57 -5.22 -11.57
N PRO A 128 4.37 -6.29 -11.62
CA PRO A 128 5.26 -6.67 -10.53
C PRO A 128 6.40 -5.67 -10.35
N ILE A 129 6.56 -5.18 -9.12
CA ILE A 129 7.66 -4.31 -8.69
C ILE A 129 8.65 -5.18 -7.91
N HIS A 130 9.88 -5.27 -8.39
CA HIS A 130 10.95 -6.05 -7.77
C HIS A 130 11.75 -5.20 -6.78
N ILE A 131 11.90 -5.67 -5.54
CA ILE A 131 12.79 -5.04 -4.57
C ILE A 131 14.19 -5.63 -4.73
N PRO A 132 15.19 -4.80 -5.11
CA PRO A 132 16.57 -5.27 -5.27
C PRO A 132 17.25 -5.49 -3.93
N ASP A 133 18.42 -6.08 -3.94
CA ASP A 133 19.35 -5.98 -2.82
C ASP A 133 19.79 -4.51 -2.65
N THR A 134 19.47 -3.92 -1.52
CA THR A 134 19.86 -2.54 -1.23
C THR A 134 21.17 -2.45 -0.45
N GLY A 135 21.67 -3.59 0.03
CA GLY A 135 22.87 -3.70 0.85
C GLY A 135 22.60 -3.76 2.36
N GLY A 136 21.33 -3.70 2.77
CA GLY A 136 20.93 -3.80 4.17
C GLY A 136 19.53 -3.26 4.44
N TRP A 137 18.94 -3.67 5.56
CA TRP A 137 17.59 -3.26 5.96
C TRP A 137 17.46 -1.77 6.26
N GLN A 138 18.56 -1.10 6.63
CA GLN A 138 18.60 0.33 6.92
C GLN A 138 19.21 1.16 5.78
N ILE A 139 19.18 0.64 4.54
CA ILE A 139 19.70 1.32 3.35
C ILE A 139 18.59 1.42 2.31
N LEU A 140 17.97 2.59 2.23
CA LEU A 140 16.91 2.85 1.25
C LEU A 140 17.48 3.09 -0.15
N LYS A 141 16.86 2.44 -1.16
CA LYS A 141 17.02 2.75 -2.58
C LYS A 141 15.67 3.15 -3.16
N VAL A 142 15.66 4.23 -3.93
CA VAL A 142 14.44 4.72 -4.58
C VAL A 142 14.18 3.95 -5.86
N LEU A 143 13.09 3.19 -5.89
CA LEU A 143 12.55 2.63 -7.13
C LEU A 143 11.74 3.71 -7.85
N LYS A 144 11.77 3.70 -9.20
CA LYS A 144 10.94 4.57 -10.04
C LYS A 144 10.09 3.73 -10.97
N HIS A 145 8.79 3.74 -10.74
CA HIS A 145 7.81 3.10 -11.62
C HIS A 145 7.13 4.16 -12.47
N LYS A 146 6.95 3.90 -13.78
CA LYS A 146 6.44 4.90 -14.75
C LYS A 146 5.16 4.40 -15.42
N ASN A 147 4.48 5.31 -16.11
CA ASN A 147 3.32 5.04 -16.98
C ASN A 147 2.07 4.53 -16.23
N VAL A 148 1.91 4.88 -14.96
CA VAL A 148 0.72 4.54 -14.18
C VAL A 148 -0.43 5.47 -14.59
N LYS A 149 -1.50 4.90 -15.14
CA LYS A 149 -2.69 5.66 -15.56
C LYS A 149 -3.69 5.73 -14.42
N LEU A 150 -4.05 6.94 -14.01
CA LEU A 150 -5.03 7.18 -12.95
C LEU A 150 -6.20 8.02 -13.46
N GLU A 151 -7.41 7.66 -13.04
CA GLU A 151 -8.61 8.46 -13.24
C GLU A 151 -8.78 9.45 -12.07
N LYS A 152 -9.34 10.64 -12.36
CA LYS A 152 -9.69 11.64 -11.35
C LYS A 152 -10.73 11.09 -10.37
N GLY A 153 -10.63 11.48 -9.10
CA GLY A 153 -11.61 11.19 -8.05
C GLY A 153 -11.07 10.36 -6.91
N ARG A 154 -11.99 9.91 -6.04
CA ARG A 154 -11.65 9.10 -4.88
C ARG A 154 -11.48 7.63 -5.28
N HIS A 155 -10.38 7.04 -4.81
CA HIS A 155 -10.06 5.64 -5.01
C HIS A 155 -9.52 5.02 -3.71
N VAL A 156 -9.61 3.69 -3.62
CA VAL A 156 -8.77 2.92 -2.70
C VAL A 156 -7.63 2.35 -3.53
N PHE A 157 -6.44 2.77 -3.24
CA PHE A 157 -5.18 2.23 -3.72
C PHE A 157 -4.72 1.14 -2.75
N ARG A 158 -4.24 0.01 -3.25
CA ARG A 158 -3.77 -1.09 -2.42
C ARG A 158 -2.36 -1.49 -2.83
N ALA A 159 -1.46 -1.63 -1.85
CA ALA A 159 -0.19 -2.32 -2.01
C ALA A 159 -0.37 -3.79 -1.64
N VAL A 160 -0.02 -4.71 -2.55
CA VAL A 160 -0.20 -6.16 -2.40
C VAL A 160 1.15 -6.85 -2.45
N MET A 161 1.46 -7.63 -1.45
CA MET A 161 2.70 -8.37 -1.27
C MET A 161 2.60 -9.74 -1.97
N ASP A 162 3.28 -9.91 -3.12
CA ASP A 162 3.07 -11.05 -4.02
C ASP A 162 3.92 -12.27 -3.70
N SER A 163 5.21 -12.06 -3.51
CA SER A 163 6.15 -13.15 -3.23
C SER A 163 7.39 -12.66 -2.50
N GLU A 164 7.86 -13.45 -1.55
CA GLU A 164 9.13 -13.21 -0.86
C GLU A 164 10.32 -13.46 -1.77
N GLY A 165 11.42 -12.81 -1.47
CA GLY A 165 12.70 -13.02 -2.13
C GLY A 165 13.70 -13.78 -1.27
N PRO A 166 14.97 -13.93 -1.72
CA PRO A 166 16.06 -14.54 -0.96
C PRO A 166 16.37 -13.87 0.38
N SER A 167 15.87 -12.66 0.63
CA SER A 167 15.92 -11.98 1.92
C SER A 167 15.02 -12.62 2.98
N GLY A 168 14.05 -13.47 2.57
CA GLY A 168 13.00 -14.02 3.44
C GLY A 168 11.84 -13.06 3.71
N SER A 169 11.73 -11.98 2.95
CA SER A 169 10.70 -10.95 3.05
C SER A 169 10.39 -10.39 1.64
N ILE A 170 9.33 -9.60 1.52
CA ILE A 170 9.14 -8.74 0.36
C ILE A 170 10.20 -7.62 0.39
N GLY A 171 10.34 -6.94 1.52
CA GLY A 171 11.24 -5.82 1.77
C GLY A 171 10.52 -4.71 2.53
N ASP A 172 11.29 -3.72 2.99
CA ASP A 172 10.74 -2.55 3.67
C ASP A 172 10.34 -1.47 2.66
N ILE A 173 9.27 -0.74 2.96
CA ILE A 173 8.77 0.36 2.11
C ILE A 173 8.56 1.60 2.98
N ASP A 174 9.13 2.74 2.53
CA ASP A 174 9.02 4.03 3.23
C ASP A 174 7.76 4.80 2.80
N TYR A 175 7.61 5.09 1.49
CA TYR A 175 6.47 5.82 0.97
C TYR A 175 6.18 5.50 -0.50
N PHE A 176 5.02 6.00 -0.97
CA PHE A 176 4.65 6.06 -2.39
C PHE A 176 4.47 7.52 -2.79
N LYS A 177 5.37 8.08 -3.62
CA LYS A 177 5.27 9.45 -4.11
C LYS A 177 4.84 9.46 -5.57
N PHE A 178 3.63 9.95 -5.81
CA PHE A 178 3.06 10.08 -7.14
C PHE A 178 3.34 11.45 -7.72
N GLU A 179 3.94 11.48 -8.91
CA GLU A 179 4.17 12.69 -9.68
C GLU A 179 3.50 12.56 -11.05
N LYS A 180 2.69 13.58 -11.43
CA LYS A 180 2.09 13.60 -12.76
C LYS A 180 3.18 13.81 -13.80
N THR A 181 3.26 12.90 -14.78
CA THR A 181 4.19 13.10 -15.89
C THR A 181 3.59 14.13 -16.84
N SER A 182 4.37 15.18 -17.17
CA SER A 182 4.00 16.11 -18.24
C SER A 182 3.83 15.33 -19.56
N LYS A 183 2.87 15.79 -20.36
CA LYS A 183 2.68 15.30 -21.73
C LYS A 183 3.91 15.58 -22.57
#